data_9ba67c9f80d082ee22a3d4ab356f01ac
#
_entry.id   9ba67c9f80d082ee22a3d4ab356f01ac
#
_cell.length_a   1.000
_cell.length_b   1.000
_cell.length_c   1.000
_cell.angle_alpha   90.00
_cell.angle_beta   90.00
_cell.angle_gamma   90.00
#
_symmetry.space_group_name_H-M   'P 1'
#
loop_
_entity.id
_entity.type
_entity.pdbx_description
1 polymer ?
#
loop_
_entity_poly.entity_id
_entity_poly.type
_entity_poly.pdbx_seq_one_letter_code
_entity_poly.pdbx_strand_id
1 'polypeptide(L)'
;MICFDTSYLARLYVADTGWEKVRALARTDRIACAIHGKAEAIAAFHRKLRERVLSQPVFVALLKQFERDCAANAFEWLPITPNVLARVSRSYAALPSTVHLRAADALHLACAAEAGFNELYSNDAHLLGGAHFFGLKGVNVI
;
A
#
# COMPACT_ATOMS: atom_id res chain seq x y z
N MET A 1 -1.11 5.01 14.25
CA MET A 1 -1.27 4.15 13.04
C MET A 1 -0.19 4.48 12.03
N ILE A 2 0.24 3.48 11.28
CA ILE A 2 1.25 3.59 10.22
C ILE A 2 0.56 3.31 8.88
N CYS A 3 0.72 4.19 7.89
CA CYS A 3 0.10 4.01 6.58
C CYS A 3 1.05 3.28 5.63
N PHE A 4 0.65 2.10 5.16
CA PHE A 4 1.35 1.29 4.17
C PHE A 4 0.70 1.40 2.80
N ASP A 5 1.52 1.34 1.76
CA ASP A 5 1.04 0.95 0.44
C ASP A 5 0.94 -0.58 0.33
N THR A 6 0.51 -1.08 -0.82
CA THR A 6 0.38 -2.51 -1.06
C THR A 6 1.71 -3.25 -1.06
N SER A 7 2.80 -2.60 -1.43
CA SER A 7 4.12 -3.23 -1.47
C SER A 7 4.61 -3.62 -0.07
N TYR A 8 4.31 -2.80 0.94
CA TYR A 8 4.58 -3.08 2.35
C TYR A 8 3.57 -4.04 2.94
N LEU A 9 2.27 -3.87 2.63
CA LEU A 9 1.21 -4.76 3.08
C LEU A 9 1.48 -6.22 2.66
N ALA A 10 1.85 -6.45 1.40
CA ALA A 10 2.16 -7.77 0.86
C ALA A 10 3.34 -8.45 1.58
N ARG A 11 4.33 -7.68 2.06
CA ARG A 11 5.48 -8.20 2.82
C ARG A 11 5.13 -8.71 4.22
N LEU A 12 3.94 -8.43 4.71
CA LEU A 12 3.44 -9.06 5.93
C LEU A 12 3.12 -10.53 5.71
N TYR A 13 2.87 -10.94 4.48
CA TYR A 13 2.44 -12.28 4.08
C TYR A 13 3.51 -13.05 3.32
N VAL A 14 4.24 -12.39 2.45
CA VAL A 14 5.26 -13.02 1.59
C VAL A 14 6.64 -12.49 1.96
N ALA A 15 7.59 -13.41 2.15
CA ALA A 15 8.99 -13.08 2.41
C ALA A 15 9.66 -12.59 1.13
N ASP A 16 9.52 -11.30 0.83
CA ASP A 16 10.20 -10.59 -0.25
C ASP A 16 11.28 -9.67 0.36
N THR A 17 12.18 -9.12 -0.46
CA THR A 17 13.29 -8.27 0.01
C THR A 17 12.82 -7.26 1.07
N GLY A 18 13.49 -7.24 2.22
CA GLY A 18 13.23 -6.31 3.33
C GLY A 18 12.00 -6.62 4.19
N TRP A 19 11.36 -7.80 3.99
CA TRP A 19 10.15 -8.18 4.74
C TRP A 19 10.35 -8.15 6.26
N GLU A 20 11.56 -8.47 6.76
CA GLU A 20 11.84 -8.45 8.20
C GLU A 20 11.69 -7.06 8.79
N LYS A 21 12.22 -6.04 8.09
CA LYS A 21 12.12 -4.63 8.51
C LYS A 21 10.66 -4.16 8.48
N VAL A 22 9.92 -4.53 7.43
CA VAL A 22 8.49 -4.19 7.31
C VAL A 22 7.68 -4.83 8.43
N ARG A 23 7.90 -6.11 8.73
CA ARG A 23 7.21 -6.79 9.85
C ARG A 23 7.61 -6.23 11.21
N ALA A 24 8.87 -5.84 11.39
CA ALA A 24 9.31 -5.17 12.62
C ALA A 24 8.57 -3.83 12.80
N LEU A 25 8.47 -3.03 11.74
CA LEU A 25 7.72 -1.77 11.74
C LEU A 25 6.23 -2.01 12.04
N ALA A 26 5.61 -3.01 11.39
CA ALA A 26 4.19 -3.34 11.58
C ALA A 26 3.81 -3.77 13.01
N ARG A 27 4.79 -4.18 13.83
CA ARG A 27 4.57 -4.53 15.25
C ARG A 27 4.51 -3.30 16.16
N THR A 28 4.89 -2.13 15.66
CA THR A 28 4.97 -0.92 16.49
C THR A 28 3.65 -0.17 16.61
N ASP A 29 2.73 -0.35 15.64
CA ASP A 29 1.42 0.30 15.65
C ASP A 29 0.45 -0.41 14.68
N ARG A 30 -0.84 -0.04 14.74
CA ARG A 30 -1.85 -0.50 13.78
C ARG A 30 -1.53 -0.02 12.37
N ILE A 31 -1.82 -0.87 11.39
CA ILE A 31 -1.57 -0.58 9.97
C ILE A 31 -2.84 -0.06 9.30
N ALA A 32 -2.70 1.04 8.59
CA ALA A 32 -3.70 1.56 7.67
C ALA A 32 -3.24 1.36 6.22
N CYS A 33 -4.18 1.14 5.31
CA CYS A 33 -3.91 1.05 3.87
C CYS A 33 -5.15 1.52 3.10
N ALA A 34 -4.97 2.11 1.92
CA ALA A 34 -6.09 2.46 1.06
C ALA A 34 -6.91 1.21 0.67
N ILE A 35 -8.23 1.35 0.59
CA ILE A 35 -9.14 0.20 0.41
C ILE A 35 -8.86 -0.63 -0.85
N HIS A 36 -8.41 -0.01 -1.94
CA HIS A 36 -8.04 -0.74 -3.17
C HIS A 36 -6.79 -1.61 -2.99
N GLY A 37 -5.98 -1.34 -1.97
CA GLY A 37 -4.85 -2.18 -1.57
C GLY A 37 -5.24 -3.62 -1.26
N LYS A 38 -6.53 -3.89 -0.92
CA LYS A 38 -7.04 -5.27 -0.82
C LYS A 38 -6.92 -6.02 -2.13
N ALA A 39 -7.38 -5.43 -3.23
CA ALA A 39 -7.31 -6.05 -4.55
C ALA A 39 -5.86 -6.16 -5.05
N GLU A 40 -5.07 -5.13 -4.80
CA GLU A 40 -3.66 -5.13 -5.20
C GLU A 40 -2.85 -6.19 -4.43
N ALA A 41 -3.10 -6.39 -3.14
CA ALA A 41 -2.45 -7.44 -2.35
C ALA A 41 -2.76 -8.83 -2.90
N ILE A 42 -4.03 -9.11 -3.22
CA ILE A 42 -4.46 -10.37 -3.86
C ILE A 42 -3.75 -10.56 -5.20
N ALA A 43 -3.68 -9.51 -6.02
CA ALA A 43 -2.98 -9.54 -7.30
C ALA A 43 -1.46 -9.77 -7.12
N ALA A 44 -0.86 -9.19 -6.09
CA ALA A 44 0.55 -9.40 -5.75
C ALA A 44 0.81 -10.86 -5.34
N PHE A 45 -0.06 -11.48 -4.55
CA PHE A 45 0.04 -12.90 -4.19
C PHE A 45 -0.09 -13.81 -5.42
N HIS A 46 -1.04 -13.51 -6.31
CA HIS A 46 -1.20 -14.26 -7.55
C HIS A 46 0.01 -14.10 -8.49
N ARG A 47 0.62 -12.91 -8.53
CA ARG A 47 1.88 -12.72 -9.27
C ARG A 47 2.99 -13.64 -8.75
N LYS A 48 3.14 -13.78 -7.42
CA LYS A 48 4.11 -14.69 -6.80
C LYS A 48 3.84 -16.17 -7.15
N LEU A 49 2.57 -16.55 -7.30
CA LEU A 49 2.21 -17.86 -7.83
C LEU A 49 2.67 -18.05 -9.29
N ARG A 50 2.39 -17.08 -10.17
CA ARG A 50 2.83 -17.12 -11.58
C ARG A 50 4.35 -17.16 -11.72
N GLU A 51 5.06 -16.44 -10.86
CA GLU A 51 6.53 -16.42 -10.78
C GLU A 51 7.12 -17.69 -10.13
N ARG A 52 6.26 -18.65 -9.73
CA ARG A 52 6.65 -19.89 -9.04
C ARG A 52 7.37 -19.70 -7.72
N VAL A 53 7.22 -18.54 -7.09
CA VAL A 53 7.70 -18.27 -5.72
C VAL A 53 6.80 -18.97 -4.70
N LEU A 54 5.49 -19.03 -4.99
CA LEU A 54 4.50 -19.75 -4.19
C LEU A 54 3.98 -20.96 -4.98
N SER A 55 3.74 -22.05 -4.26
CA SER A 55 2.95 -23.18 -4.82
C SER A 55 1.45 -22.85 -4.77
N GLN A 56 0.64 -23.57 -5.56
CA GLN A 56 -0.81 -23.41 -5.54
C GLN A 56 -1.42 -23.59 -4.14
N PRO A 57 -1.09 -24.65 -3.35
CA PRO A 57 -1.63 -24.79 -2.00
C PRO A 57 -1.24 -23.65 -1.06
N VAL A 58 -0.01 -23.15 -1.15
CA VAL A 58 0.48 -22.02 -0.34
C VAL A 58 -0.26 -20.74 -0.72
N PHE A 59 -0.45 -20.47 -1.99
CA PHE A 59 -1.22 -19.32 -2.47
C PHE A 59 -2.65 -19.34 -1.90
N VAL A 60 -3.35 -20.48 -1.97
CA VAL A 60 -4.72 -20.62 -1.46
C VAL A 60 -4.76 -20.41 0.05
N ALA A 61 -3.81 -20.97 0.81
CA ALA A 61 -3.73 -20.80 2.25
C ALA A 61 -3.46 -19.32 2.63
N LEU A 62 -2.59 -18.66 1.90
CA LEU A 62 -2.23 -17.26 2.11
C LEU A 62 -3.41 -16.33 1.82
N LEU A 63 -4.16 -16.58 0.73
CA LEU A 63 -5.36 -15.82 0.40
C LEU A 63 -6.41 -15.95 1.51
N LYS A 64 -6.68 -17.16 2.00
CA LYS A 64 -7.59 -17.40 3.13
C LYS A 64 -7.14 -16.70 4.41
N GLN A 65 -5.83 -16.67 4.69
CA GLN A 65 -5.30 -15.96 5.85
C GLN A 65 -5.54 -14.45 5.72
N PHE A 66 -5.23 -13.87 4.56
CA PHE A 66 -5.47 -12.46 4.29
C PHE A 66 -6.95 -12.08 4.45
N GLU A 67 -7.87 -12.90 3.91
CA GLU A 67 -9.31 -12.69 4.06
C GLU A 67 -9.76 -12.74 5.52
N ARG A 68 -9.23 -13.69 6.32
CA ARG A 68 -9.50 -13.76 7.77
C ARG A 68 -9.01 -12.52 8.51
N ASP A 69 -7.80 -12.04 8.19
CA ASP A 69 -7.23 -10.85 8.81
C ASP A 69 -8.05 -9.60 8.47
N CYS A 70 -8.50 -9.49 7.23
CA CYS A 70 -9.43 -8.41 6.82
C CYS A 70 -10.76 -8.47 7.59
N ALA A 71 -11.34 -9.65 7.73
CA ALA A 71 -12.60 -9.84 8.48
C ALA A 71 -12.44 -9.58 9.99
N ALA A 72 -11.25 -9.84 10.55
CA ALA A 72 -10.91 -9.58 11.93
C ALA A 72 -10.49 -8.11 12.21
N ASN A 73 -10.59 -7.22 11.22
CA ASN A 73 -10.16 -5.81 11.31
C ASN A 73 -8.69 -5.65 11.71
N ALA A 74 -7.81 -6.52 11.20
CA ALA A 74 -6.37 -6.42 11.42
C ALA A 74 -5.78 -5.14 10.80
N PHE A 75 -6.47 -4.57 9.81
CA PHE A 75 -6.06 -3.37 9.10
C PHE A 75 -7.16 -2.30 9.12
N GLU A 76 -6.75 -1.03 9.19
CA GLU A 76 -7.63 0.11 8.94
C GLU A 76 -7.67 0.39 7.43
N TRP A 77 -8.83 0.23 6.80
CA TRP A 77 -9.00 0.46 5.38
C TRP A 77 -9.48 1.88 5.11
N LEU A 78 -8.62 2.68 4.46
CA LEU A 78 -8.92 4.06 4.13
C LEU A 78 -9.82 4.12 2.88
N PRO A 79 -11.00 4.75 2.96
CA PRO A 79 -11.97 4.73 1.87
C PRO A 79 -11.55 5.65 0.71
N ILE A 80 -11.95 5.28 -0.50
CA ILE A 80 -11.89 6.17 -1.66
C ILE A 80 -13.19 6.99 -1.69
N THR A 81 -13.08 8.25 -1.29
CA THR A 81 -14.20 9.20 -1.20
C THR A 81 -14.14 10.22 -2.34
N PRO A 82 -15.21 11.01 -2.58
CA PRO A 82 -15.15 12.14 -3.51
C PRO A 82 -14.01 13.12 -3.18
N ASN A 83 -13.69 13.36 -1.90
CA ASN A 83 -12.58 14.22 -1.49
C ASN A 83 -11.23 13.63 -1.88
N VAL A 84 -11.04 12.32 -1.76
CA VAL A 84 -9.85 11.60 -2.24
C VAL A 84 -9.67 11.83 -3.74
N LEU A 85 -10.71 11.66 -4.55
CA LEU A 85 -10.64 11.86 -5.99
C LEU A 85 -10.38 13.33 -6.36
N ALA A 86 -10.97 14.28 -5.62
CA ALA A 86 -10.68 15.71 -5.80
C ALA A 86 -9.22 16.04 -5.48
N ARG A 87 -8.65 15.42 -4.43
CA ARG A 87 -7.22 15.55 -4.10
C ARG A 87 -6.34 14.99 -5.22
N VAL A 88 -6.66 13.82 -5.76
CA VAL A 88 -5.94 13.24 -6.91
C VAL A 88 -5.90 14.25 -8.05
N SER A 89 -7.05 14.83 -8.43
CA SER A 89 -7.14 15.82 -9.52
C SER A 89 -6.25 17.04 -9.24
N ARG A 90 -6.33 17.64 -8.05
CA ARG A 90 -5.50 18.79 -7.67
C ARG A 90 -4.01 18.48 -7.69
N SER A 91 -3.63 17.31 -7.20
CA SER A 91 -2.22 16.90 -7.14
C SER A 91 -1.64 16.66 -8.53
N TYR A 92 -2.39 16.02 -9.42
CA TYR A 92 -1.96 15.87 -10.83
C TYR A 92 -1.85 17.22 -11.57
N ALA A 93 -2.72 18.18 -11.26
CA ALA A 93 -2.62 19.52 -11.84
C ALA A 93 -1.30 20.23 -11.47
N ALA A 94 -0.74 19.93 -10.31
CA ALA A 94 0.55 20.47 -9.86
C ALA A 94 1.74 19.56 -10.15
N LEU A 95 1.51 18.33 -10.65
CA LEU A 95 2.55 17.33 -10.87
C LEU A 95 3.34 17.66 -12.15
N PRO A 96 4.67 17.82 -12.11
CA PRO A 96 5.47 18.02 -13.30
C PRO A 96 5.34 16.84 -14.26
N SER A 97 5.35 17.11 -15.57
CA SER A 97 5.28 16.08 -16.63
C SER A 97 6.44 15.06 -16.57
N THR A 98 7.52 15.39 -15.87
CA THR A 98 8.68 14.50 -15.65
C THR A 98 8.48 13.51 -14.51
N VAL A 99 7.46 13.68 -13.67
CA VAL A 99 7.14 12.79 -12.56
C VAL A 99 6.12 11.75 -13.05
N HIS A 100 6.54 10.49 -13.01
CA HIS A 100 5.64 9.37 -13.33
C HIS A 100 4.95 8.87 -12.06
N LEU A 101 3.63 8.95 -12.04
CA LEU A 101 2.79 8.46 -10.96
C LEU A 101 1.56 7.76 -11.54
N ARG A 102 1.35 6.50 -11.18
CA ARG A 102 0.18 5.72 -11.62
C ARG A 102 -1.05 6.10 -10.78
N ALA A 103 -2.23 5.90 -11.33
CA ALA A 103 -3.50 6.20 -10.65
C ALA A 103 -3.64 5.45 -9.31
N ALA A 104 -3.23 4.18 -9.25
CA ALA A 104 -3.28 3.40 -8.01
C ALA A 104 -2.37 3.98 -6.92
N ASP A 105 -1.15 4.42 -7.29
CA ASP A 105 -0.22 5.07 -6.36
C ASP A 105 -0.79 6.41 -5.86
N ALA A 106 -1.39 7.20 -6.76
CA ALA A 106 -2.05 8.45 -6.41
C ALA A 106 -3.22 8.23 -5.43
N LEU A 107 -3.97 7.14 -5.57
CA LEU A 107 -5.04 6.79 -4.63
C LEU A 107 -4.49 6.44 -3.24
N HIS A 108 -3.38 5.70 -3.14
CA HIS A 108 -2.72 5.46 -1.85
C HIS A 108 -2.32 6.76 -1.17
N LEU A 109 -1.67 7.65 -1.91
CA LEU A 109 -1.24 8.96 -1.40
C LEU A 109 -2.43 9.84 -0.99
N ALA A 110 -3.46 9.92 -1.82
CA ALA A 110 -4.63 10.74 -1.54
C ALA A 110 -5.44 10.22 -0.35
N CYS A 111 -5.65 8.89 -0.22
CA CYS A 111 -6.31 8.29 0.92
C CYS A 111 -5.55 8.58 2.22
N ALA A 112 -4.23 8.41 2.23
CA ALA A 112 -3.40 8.71 3.39
C ALA A 112 -3.49 10.19 3.80
N ALA A 113 -3.39 11.10 2.83
CA ALA A 113 -3.46 12.55 3.08
C ALA A 113 -4.83 12.99 3.61
N GLU A 114 -5.94 12.49 3.01
CA GLU A 114 -7.29 12.79 3.49
C GLU A 114 -7.59 12.19 4.88
N ALA A 115 -6.94 11.08 5.23
CA ALA A 115 -7.02 10.48 6.56
C ALA A 115 -6.11 11.16 7.61
N GLY A 116 -5.36 12.20 7.22
CA GLY A 116 -4.52 12.98 8.14
C GLY A 116 -3.17 12.36 8.46
N PHE A 117 -2.67 11.41 7.67
CA PHE A 117 -1.31 10.92 7.81
C PHE A 117 -0.30 11.95 7.32
N ASN A 118 0.89 11.95 7.92
CA ASN A 118 2.04 12.78 7.50
C ASN A 118 3.05 11.95 6.68
N GLU A 119 3.04 10.64 6.86
CA GLU A 119 3.98 9.71 6.22
C GLU A 119 3.23 8.53 5.60
N LEU A 120 3.75 8.04 4.48
CA LEU A 120 3.33 6.79 3.86
C LEU A 120 4.56 5.94 3.57
N TYR A 121 4.49 4.66 3.93
CA TYR A 121 5.57 3.70 3.80
C TYR A 121 5.40 2.83 2.57
N SER A 122 6.43 2.82 1.71
CA SER A 122 6.48 2.10 0.46
C SER A 122 7.92 1.79 0.05
N ASN A 123 8.11 0.84 -0.85
CA ASN A 123 9.37 0.68 -1.60
C ASN A 123 9.20 1.01 -3.10
N ASP A 124 8.04 1.50 -3.52
CA ASP A 124 7.83 1.94 -4.91
C ASP A 124 8.42 3.34 -5.12
N ALA A 125 9.45 3.44 -5.96
CA ALA A 125 10.14 4.70 -6.23
C ALA A 125 9.22 5.76 -6.86
N HIS A 126 8.24 5.37 -7.67
CA HIS A 126 7.30 6.30 -8.29
C HIS A 126 6.33 6.88 -7.26
N LEU A 127 5.79 6.03 -6.39
CA LEU A 127 4.93 6.47 -5.28
C LEU A 127 5.70 7.40 -4.34
N LEU A 128 6.90 7.01 -3.92
CA LEU A 128 7.75 7.83 -3.04
C LEU A 128 8.09 9.18 -3.67
N GLY A 129 8.40 9.21 -4.97
CA GLY A 129 8.68 10.45 -5.70
C GLY A 129 7.47 11.38 -5.82
N GLY A 130 6.25 10.83 -5.80
CA GLY A 130 4.99 11.59 -5.85
C GLY A 130 4.48 12.09 -4.50
N ALA A 131 4.96 11.54 -3.39
CA ALA A 131 4.37 11.72 -2.06
C ALA A 131 4.24 13.19 -1.62
N HIS A 132 5.27 14.00 -1.85
CA HIS A 132 5.28 15.40 -1.43
C HIS A 132 4.23 16.26 -2.16
N PHE A 133 3.81 15.89 -3.38
CA PHE A 133 2.72 16.57 -4.09
C PHE A 133 1.35 16.34 -3.45
N PHE A 134 1.24 15.35 -2.56
CA PHE A 134 0.06 15.07 -1.74
C PHE A 134 0.20 15.59 -0.30
N GLY A 135 1.28 16.29 0.02
CA GLY A 135 1.58 16.77 1.37
C GLY A 135 2.09 15.69 2.32
N LEU A 136 2.63 14.61 1.77
CA LEU A 136 3.14 13.48 2.53
C LEU A 136 4.66 13.35 2.40
N LYS A 137 5.27 12.75 3.42
CA LYS A 137 6.61 12.20 3.34
C LYS A 137 6.53 10.72 2.97
N GLY A 138 7.12 10.37 1.83
CA GLY A 138 7.34 8.96 1.46
C GLY A 138 8.51 8.40 2.24
N VAL A 139 8.33 7.22 2.85
CA VAL A 139 9.36 6.57 3.68
C VAL A 139 9.62 5.15 3.17
N ASN A 140 10.89 4.80 3.06
CA ASN A 140 11.34 3.44 2.77
C ASN A 140 12.31 2.98 3.84
N VAL A 141 12.04 1.83 4.48
CA VAL A 141 12.90 1.21 5.51
C VAL A 141 13.67 -0.01 5.01
N ILE A 142 13.45 -0.38 3.73
CA ILE A 142 14.07 -1.56 3.09
C ILE A 142 15.45 -1.22 2.57
#